data_bca15dea4a364394aeec6fec6f6beaa0
#
_entry.id   bca15dea4a364394aeec6fec6f6beaa0
#
_cell.length_a   1.000
_cell.length_b   1.000
_cell.length_c   1.000
_cell.angle_alpha   90.00
_cell.angle_beta   90.00
_cell.angle_gamma   90.00
#
_symmetry.space_group_name_H-M   'P 1'
#
loop_
_entity.id
_entity.type
_entity.pdbx_description
1 polymer ?
#
loop_
_entity_poly.entity_id
_entity_poly.type
_entity_poly.pdbx_seq_one_letter_code
_entity_poly.pdbx_strand_id
1 'polypeptide(L)'
;MKWIRGIATGKLGEAGMSLLSAKNETAELHPLDIIEQLVEYNDWIFDRRNDEELAVQAPGRWCDYSLHFAWNDAVDAMHFTCAFDMRVPTEKLNPIYELLAIVNERLWLGHFSIWADEGLPMFRHALPMRGISRPSLEQVEDLLDTALIECERFYPAFQYVVWGGKSANDALDAALIETVGEA
;
A
#
# COMPACT_ATOMS: atom_id res chain seq x y z
N MET A 1 -10.86 11.74 7.77
CA MET A 1 -10.19 12.42 6.63
C MET A 1 -9.00 13.31 7.01
N LYS A 2 -9.01 13.99 8.15
CA LYS A 2 -7.85 14.80 8.60
C LYS A 2 -6.65 13.99 9.10
N TRP A 3 -6.85 12.74 9.48
CA TRP A 3 -5.82 11.88 10.07
C TRP A 3 -4.95 11.22 8.98
N ILE A 4 -5.56 10.75 7.90
CA ILE A 4 -4.85 10.16 6.75
C ILE A 4 -3.99 11.23 6.04
N ARG A 5 -4.48 12.48 5.92
CA ARG A 5 -3.65 13.60 5.44
C ARG A 5 -2.47 13.95 6.37
N GLY A 6 -2.48 13.52 7.61
CA GLY A 6 -1.38 13.73 8.56
C GLY A 6 -0.33 12.62 8.51
N ILE A 7 -0.67 11.43 8.01
CA ILE A 7 0.27 10.31 7.88
C ILE A 7 0.96 10.34 6.50
N ALA A 8 0.19 10.61 5.44
CA ALA A 8 0.70 10.59 4.06
C ALA A 8 1.07 11.98 3.52
N THR A 9 0.53 13.06 4.08
CA THR A 9 0.91 14.42 3.71
C THR A 9 1.81 15.07 4.77
N GLY A 10 2.86 14.41 5.16
CA GLY A 10 4.05 15.14 5.54
C GLY A 10 4.50 15.89 4.27
N LYS A 11 3.80 17.00 3.93
CA LYS A 11 4.25 17.86 2.85
C LYS A 11 5.72 18.13 3.10
N LEU A 12 6.58 17.53 2.28
CA LEU A 12 7.93 18.01 2.11
C LEU A 12 7.78 19.52 1.86
N GLY A 13 8.06 20.34 2.85
CA GLY A 13 8.15 21.78 2.63
C GLY A 13 9.13 21.99 1.48
N GLU A 14 8.97 23.06 0.69
CA GLU A 14 9.84 23.36 -0.46
C GLU A 14 11.34 23.19 -0.13
N ALA A 15 11.74 23.36 1.11
CA ALA A 15 13.09 23.12 1.60
C ALA A 15 13.48 21.63 1.68
N GLY A 16 12.56 20.73 2.04
CA GLY A 16 12.80 19.28 2.07
C GLY A 16 12.91 18.72 0.64
N MET A 17 12.03 19.13 -0.27
CA MET A 17 12.11 18.80 -1.69
C MET A 17 13.39 19.31 -2.34
N SER A 18 13.85 20.50 -1.99
CA SER A 18 15.11 21.07 -2.49
C SER A 18 16.33 20.28 -2.01
N LEU A 19 16.34 19.79 -0.76
CA LEU A 19 17.45 18.99 -0.22
C LEU A 19 17.49 17.57 -0.80
N LEU A 20 16.34 16.96 -1.05
CA LEU A 20 16.25 15.65 -1.71
C LEU A 20 16.65 15.76 -3.19
N SER A 21 16.22 16.82 -3.89
CA SER A 21 16.61 17.09 -5.27
C SER A 21 18.10 17.36 -5.41
N ALA A 22 18.71 18.13 -4.52
CA ALA A 22 20.14 18.50 -4.58
C ALA A 22 21.09 17.32 -4.28
N LYS A 23 20.68 16.32 -3.49
CA LYS A 23 21.47 15.11 -3.24
C LYS A 23 21.51 14.15 -4.43
N ASN A 24 20.57 14.29 -5.36
CA ASN A 24 20.30 13.31 -6.41
C ASN A 24 20.91 13.60 -7.78
N GLU A 25 21.65 14.70 -7.94
CA GLU A 25 22.13 15.13 -9.27
C GLU A 25 23.38 14.39 -9.79
N THR A 26 24.02 13.48 -9.02
CA THR A 26 25.34 12.94 -9.40
C THR A 26 25.53 11.41 -9.30
N ALA A 27 24.52 10.64 -8.90
CA ALA A 27 24.59 9.16 -8.90
C ALA A 27 23.34 8.60 -9.58
N GLU A 28 23.49 7.55 -10.37
CA GLU A 28 22.36 6.69 -10.78
C GLU A 28 21.80 6.00 -9.52
N LEU A 29 20.82 6.65 -8.89
CA LEU A 29 20.18 6.10 -7.72
C LEU A 29 19.30 4.93 -8.12
N HIS A 30 19.39 3.85 -7.37
CA HIS A 30 18.53 2.69 -7.52
C HIS A 30 17.05 3.07 -7.30
N PRO A 31 16.06 2.47 -8.00
CA PRO A 31 14.64 2.79 -7.80
C PRO A 31 14.17 2.72 -6.33
N LEU A 32 14.72 1.80 -5.54
CA LEU A 32 14.39 1.67 -4.11
C LEU A 32 15.00 2.77 -3.21
N ASP A 33 16.02 3.49 -3.67
CA ASP A 33 16.65 4.54 -2.85
C ASP A 33 15.72 5.74 -2.59
N ILE A 34 14.82 6.04 -3.54
CA ILE A 34 13.81 7.09 -3.36
C ILE A 34 12.78 6.64 -2.31
N ILE A 35 12.41 5.37 -2.33
CA ILE A 35 11.46 4.81 -1.35
C ILE A 35 12.08 4.86 0.04
N GLU A 36 13.34 4.45 0.18
CA GLU A 36 14.08 4.50 1.43
C GLU A 36 14.12 5.92 2.01
N GLN A 37 14.42 6.94 1.18
CA GLN A 37 14.39 8.34 1.61
C GLN A 37 12.99 8.79 2.07
N LEU A 38 11.94 8.35 1.40
CA LEU A 38 10.57 8.71 1.75
C LEU A 38 10.12 8.04 3.06
N VAL A 39 10.47 6.78 3.28
CA VAL A 39 10.11 6.07 4.52
C VAL A 39 10.91 6.57 5.71
N GLU A 40 12.18 6.95 5.51
CA GLU A 40 12.99 7.64 6.52
C GLU A 40 12.37 9.01 6.89
N TYR A 41 11.91 9.77 5.90
CA TYR A 41 11.25 11.05 6.15
C TYR A 41 9.97 10.93 6.96
N ASN A 42 9.23 9.82 6.78
CA ASN A 42 8.00 9.53 7.55
C ASN A 42 8.27 8.87 8.91
N ASP A 43 9.54 8.68 9.30
CA ASP A 43 9.93 7.97 10.51
C ASP A 43 9.36 6.54 10.59
N TRP A 44 9.17 5.87 9.44
CA TRP A 44 8.69 4.50 9.39
C TRP A 44 9.82 3.51 9.56
N ILE A 45 9.52 2.39 10.20
CA ILE A 45 10.47 1.28 10.36
C ILE A 45 10.61 0.56 9.02
N PHE A 46 11.84 0.37 8.56
CA PHE A 46 12.11 -0.34 7.32
C PHE A 46 13.35 -1.23 7.42
N ASP A 47 13.42 -2.22 6.52
CA ASP A 47 14.53 -3.14 6.35
C ASP A 47 14.84 -3.30 4.86
N ARG A 48 16.00 -2.79 4.43
CA ARG A 48 16.53 -2.99 3.10
C ARG A 48 17.25 -4.34 3.06
N ARG A 49 16.57 -5.39 2.54
CA ARG A 49 17.10 -6.74 2.55
C ARG A 49 18.25 -6.95 1.55
N ASN A 50 18.16 -6.31 0.41
CA ASN A 50 19.14 -6.34 -0.68
C ASN A 50 18.85 -5.21 -1.68
N ASP A 51 19.52 -5.23 -2.84
CA ASP A 51 19.28 -4.22 -3.88
C ASP A 51 17.92 -4.37 -4.58
N GLU A 52 17.23 -5.49 -4.40
CA GLU A 52 15.96 -5.76 -5.06
C GLU A 52 14.75 -5.65 -4.12
N GLU A 53 14.94 -5.66 -2.79
CA GLU A 53 13.85 -5.75 -1.83
C GLU A 53 13.96 -4.77 -0.66
N LEU A 54 12.87 -4.07 -0.40
CA LEU A 54 12.68 -3.20 0.75
C LEU A 54 11.35 -3.54 1.44
N ALA A 55 11.41 -3.84 2.74
CA ALA A 55 10.25 -4.05 3.59
C ALA A 55 10.05 -2.84 4.52
N VAL A 56 8.80 -2.40 4.71
CA VAL A 56 8.46 -1.22 5.51
C VAL A 56 7.26 -1.54 6.38
N GLN A 57 7.21 -1.00 7.59
CA GLN A 57 6.04 -1.04 8.45
C GLN A 57 5.43 0.36 8.56
N ALA A 58 4.23 0.53 8.04
CA ALA A 58 3.50 1.78 8.08
C ALA A 58 2.36 1.69 9.09
N PRO A 59 2.27 2.64 10.06
CA PRO A 59 1.17 2.65 11.00
C PRO A 59 -0.14 3.00 10.29
N GLY A 60 -1.22 2.31 10.66
CA GLY A 60 -2.55 2.59 10.17
C GLY A 60 -3.58 2.66 11.30
N ARG A 61 -4.82 2.98 10.93
CA ARG A 61 -5.92 3.07 11.90
C ARG A 61 -6.35 1.70 12.40
N TRP A 62 -6.37 0.72 11.51
CA TRP A 62 -6.89 -0.62 11.82
C TRP A 62 -5.81 -1.61 12.21
N CYS A 63 -4.63 -1.46 11.63
CA CYS A 63 -3.47 -2.28 11.92
C CYS A 63 -2.20 -1.56 11.44
N ASP A 64 -1.04 -2.09 11.79
CA ASP A 64 0.21 -1.73 11.12
C ASP A 64 0.27 -2.50 9.80
N TYR A 65 0.41 -1.76 8.69
CA TYR A 65 0.49 -2.36 7.36
C TYR A 65 1.93 -2.77 7.03
N SER A 66 2.09 -3.96 6.48
CA SER A 66 3.38 -4.43 5.98
C SER A 66 3.50 -4.10 4.49
N LEU A 67 4.34 -3.12 4.16
CA LEU A 67 4.63 -2.73 2.79
C LEU A 67 5.85 -3.50 2.31
N HIS A 68 5.82 -3.97 1.06
CA HIS A 68 6.95 -4.61 0.43
C HIS A 68 7.13 -4.11 -0.98
N PHE A 69 8.34 -3.65 -1.28
CA PHE A 69 8.76 -3.21 -2.60
C PHE A 69 9.77 -4.20 -3.14
N ALA A 70 9.54 -4.65 -4.37
CA ALA A 70 10.45 -5.56 -5.05
C ALA A 70 10.77 -5.01 -6.44
N TRP A 71 12.05 -4.81 -6.72
CA TRP A 71 12.55 -4.45 -8.03
C TRP A 71 12.87 -5.68 -8.85
N ASN A 72 12.59 -5.64 -10.16
CA ASN A 72 12.94 -6.70 -11.08
C ASN A 72 13.55 -6.12 -12.37
N ASP A 73 14.87 -6.23 -12.48
CA ASP A 73 15.65 -5.75 -13.61
C ASP A 73 15.25 -6.39 -14.95
N ALA A 74 14.79 -7.64 -14.94
CA ALA A 74 14.47 -8.35 -16.18
C ALA A 74 13.25 -7.78 -16.91
N VAL A 75 12.38 -7.07 -16.17
CA VAL A 75 11.15 -6.47 -16.72
C VAL A 75 11.08 -4.97 -16.53
N ASP A 76 12.12 -4.35 -15.96
CA ASP A 76 12.16 -2.93 -15.61
C ASP A 76 10.89 -2.51 -14.86
N ALA A 77 10.57 -3.19 -13.78
CA ALA A 77 9.36 -2.91 -13.02
C ALA A 77 9.57 -3.06 -11.50
N MET A 78 8.90 -2.21 -10.77
CA MET A 78 8.76 -2.31 -9.32
C MET A 78 7.41 -2.91 -8.98
N HIS A 79 7.42 -3.97 -8.21
CA HIS A 79 6.22 -4.57 -7.62
C HIS A 79 6.06 -4.07 -6.19
N PHE A 80 4.85 -3.68 -5.85
CA PHE A 80 4.47 -3.18 -4.53
C PHE A 80 3.34 -4.00 -3.94
N THR A 81 3.43 -4.30 -2.65
CA THR A 81 2.33 -4.86 -1.86
C THR A 81 2.17 -4.11 -0.55
N CYS A 82 0.92 -3.98 -0.09
CA CYS A 82 0.54 -3.47 1.22
C CYS A 82 -0.35 -4.53 1.87
N ALA A 83 0.24 -5.31 2.79
CA ALA A 83 -0.43 -6.43 3.43
C ALA A 83 -1.08 -6.03 4.76
N PHE A 84 -2.24 -6.62 5.05
CA PHE A 84 -2.94 -6.48 6.32
C PHE A 84 -2.28 -7.32 7.42
N ASP A 85 -2.34 -6.88 8.66
CA ASP A 85 -2.10 -7.74 9.82
C ASP A 85 -3.36 -8.57 10.12
N MET A 86 -3.68 -9.47 9.18
CA MET A 86 -4.86 -10.33 9.24
C MET A 86 -4.57 -11.66 8.57
N ARG A 87 -5.09 -12.74 9.15
CA ARG A 87 -5.06 -14.07 8.53
C ARG A 87 -6.49 -14.53 8.26
N VAL A 88 -6.75 -14.89 7.01
CA VAL A 88 -8.04 -15.48 6.57
C VAL A 88 -7.99 -16.98 6.73
N PRO A 89 -8.85 -17.57 7.57
CA PRO A 89 -8.95 -19.03 7.68
C PRO A 89 -9.40 -19.65 6.35
N THR A 90 -8.98 -20.89 6.08
CA THR A 90 -9.27 -21.58 4.83
C THR A 90 -10.77 -21.65 4.51
N GLU A 91 -11.61 -21.85 5.53
CA GLU A 91 -13.07 -21.88 5.40
C GLU A 91 -13.71 -20.54 5.03
N LYS A 92 -12.96 -19.44 5.15
CA LYS A 92 -13.38 -18.09 4.79
C LYS A 92 -12.84 -17.61 3.44
N LEU A 93 -12.03 -18.39 2.74
CA LEU A 93 -11.44 -18.00 1.47
C LEU A 93 -12.49 -17.71 0.38
N ASN A 94 -13.53 -18.54 0.25
CA ASN A 94 -14.55 -18.32 -0.76
C ASN A 94 -15.29 -16.99 -0.59
N PRO A 95 -15.83 -16.63 0.60
CA PRO A 95 -16.39 -15.30 0.83
C PRO A 95 -15.40 -14.16 0.59
N ILE A 96 -14.11 -14.36 0.86
CA ILE A 96 -13.07 -13.34 0.56
C ILE A 96 -12.86 -13.21 -0.94
N TYR A 97 -12.88 -14.29 -1.73
CA TYR A 97 -12.78 -14.16 -3.21
C TYR A 97 -13.97 -13.39 -3.78
N GLU A 98 -15.17 -13.57 -3.25
CA GLU A 98 -16.34 -12.76 -3.61
C GLU A 98 -16.13 -11.28 -3.24
N LEU A 99 -15.62 -11.01 -2.02
CA LEU A 99 -15.31 -9.65 -1.59
C LEU A 99 -14.25 -9.00 -2.48
N LEU A 100 -13.18 -9.71 -2.82
CA LEU A 100 -12.13 -9.21 -3.72
C LEU A 100 -12.70 -8.81 -5.09
N ALA A 101 -13.62 -9.60 -5.66
CA ALA A 101 -14.24 -9.30 -6.95
C ALA A 101 -14.98 -7.95 -6.91
N ILE A 102 -15.85 -7.72 -5.91
CA ILE A 102 -16.67 -6.50 -5.83
C ILE A 102 -15.88 -5.27 -5.35
N VAL A 103 -14.82 -5.45 -4.56
CA VAL A 103 -13.93 -4.35 -4.13
C VAL A 103 -13.07 -3.88 -5.31
N ASN A 104 -12.49 -4.81 -6.06
CA ASN A 104 -11.62 -4.48 -7.18
C ASN A 104 -12.32 -3.72 -8.32
N GLU A 105 -13.63 -3.91 -8.50
CA GLU A 105 -14.43 -3.11 -9.45
C GLU A 105 -14.45 -1.61 -9.11
N ARG A 106 -14.13 -1.24 -7.88
CA ARG A 106 -14.16 0.14 -7.36
C ARG A 106 -12.81 0.84 -7.38
N LEU A 107 -11.74 0.11 -7.70
CA LEU A 107 -10.38 0.63 -7.70
C LEU A 107 -9.98 1.17 -9.07
N TRP A 108 -9.30 2.31 -9.07
CA TRP A 108 -8.68 2.87 -10.27
C TRP A 108 -7.24 2.40 -10.46
N LEU A 109 -6.52 2.24 -9.35
CA LEU A 109 -5.12 1.84 -9.33
C LEU A 109 -4.95 0.64 -8.39
N GLY A 110 -4.11 -0.30 -8.79
CA GLY A 110 -3.85 -1.49 -8.02
C GLY A 110 -5.06 -2.43 -7.92
N HIS A 111 -4.95 -3.41 -7.08
CA HIS A 111 -6.00 -4.38 -6.79
C HIS A 111 -5.74 -5.07 -5.47
N PHE A 112 -6.82 -5.51 -4.81
CA PHE A 112 -6.70 -6.42 -3.67
C PHE A 112 -6.55 -7.85 -4.14
N SER A 113 -5.74 -8.60 -3.43
CA SER A 113 -5.50 -10.02 -3.66
C SER A 113 -5.32 -10.73 -2.31
N ILE A 114 -5.28 -12.04 -2.31
CA ILE A 114 -4.94 -12.83 -1.15
C ILE A 114 -3.80 -13.80 -1.50
N TRP A 115 -2.80 -13.87 -0.64
CA TRP A 115 -1.83 -14.95 -0.69
C TRP A 115 -2.45 -16.16 -0.01
N ALA A 116 -3.02 -17.06 -0.81
CA ALA A 116 -3.90 -18.12 -0.32
C ALA A 116 -3.22 -19.09 0.65
N ASP A 117 -1.93 -19.42 0.41
CA ASP A 117 -1.17 -20.34 1.27
C ASP A 117 -0.97 -19.79 2.68
N GLU A 118 -0.89 -18.46 2.80
CA GLU A 118 -0.71 -17.74 4.06
C GLU A 118 -2.03 -17.18 4.61
N GLY A 119 -3.08 -17.14 3.78
CA GLY A 119 -4.33 -16.47 4.12
C GLY A 119 -4.18 -14.96 4.29
N LEU A 120 -3.22 -14.34 3.59
CA LEU A 120 -2.83 -12.94 3.78
C LEU A 120 -3.46 -12.02 2.74
N PRO A 121 -4.47 -11.19 3.11
CA PRO A 121 -4.99 -10.17 2.21
C PRO A 121 -3.99 -9.03 2.03
N MET A 122 -3.90 -8.50 0.81
CA MET A 122 -3.01 -7.41 0.47
C MET A 122 -3.52 -6.59 -0.70
N PHE A 123 -3.21 -5.32 -0.72
CA PHE A 123 -3.26 -4.50 -1.91
C PHE A 123 -1.99 -4.71 -2.70
N ARG A 124 -2.09 -4.76 -4.04
CA ARG A 124 -0.96 -4.97 -4.96
C ARG A 124 -0.99 -3.95 -6.09
N HIS A 125 0.19 -3.47 -6.46
CA HIS A 125 0.39 -2.62 -7.63
C HIS A 125 1.75 -2.93 -8.26
N ALA A 126 1.88 -2.61 -9.54
CA ALA A 126 3.16 -2.67 -10.24
C ALA A 126 3.38 -1.38 -11.02
N LEU A 127 4.59 -0.83 -10.92
CA LEU A 127 5.04 0.33 -11.68
C LEU A 127 6.01 -0.14 -12.77
N PRO A 128 5.59 -0.18 -14.05
CA PRO A 128 6.51 -0.38 -15.16
C PRO A 128 7.40 0.86 -15.29
N MET A 129 8.71 0.63 -15.40
CA MET A 129 9.72 1.69 -15.39
C MET A 129 10.51 1.78 -16.69
N ARG A 130 10.13 1.02 -17.74
CA ARG A 130 10.84 0.98 -19.01
C ARG A 130 10.98 2.40 -19.61
N GLY A 131 12.22 2.82 -19.79
CA GLY A 131 12.53 4.14 -20.34
C GLY A 131 12.70 5.26 -19.30
N ILE A 132 12.54 4.95 -18.01
CA ILE A 132 12.85 5.84 -16.90
C ILE A 132 13.78 5.12 -15.93
N SER A 133 14.78 5.79 -15.41
CA SER A 133 15.79 5.16 -14.54
C SER A 133 15.26 4.93 -13.11
N ARG A 134 14.26 5.70 -12.69
CA ARG A 134 13.70 5.64 -11.34
C ARG A 134 12.30 6.27 -11.30
N PRO A 135 11.44 5.92 -10.34
CA PRO A 135 10.18 6.64 -10.13
C PRO A 135 10.47 8.07 -9.66
N SER A 136 9.57 9.01 -9.92
CA SER A 136 9.62 10.30 -9.23
C SER A 136 9.13 10.13 -7.78
N LEU A 137 9.48 11.11 -6.93
CA LEU A 137 9.01 11.12 -5.55
C LEU A 137 7.47 11.13 -5.49
N GLU A 138 6.85 11.94 -6.35
CA GLU A 138 5.39 12.07 -6.43
C GLU A 138 4.72 10.74 -6.85
N GLN A 139 5.34 9.98 -7.76
CA GLN A 139 4.83 8.65 -8.14
C GLN A 139 4.85 7.66 -6.97
N VAL A 140 5.88 7.72 -6.12
CA VAL A 140 5.97 6.88 -4.93
C VAL A 140 4.97 7.35 -3.86
N GLU A 141 4.84 8.65 -3.64
CA GLU A 141 3.84 9.23 -2.73
C GLU A 141 2.42 8.85 -3.15
N ASP A 142 2.07 9.04 -4.43
CA ASP A 142 0.75 8.65 -4.97
C ASP A 142 0.47 7.15 -4.81
N LEU A 143 1.49 6.31 -5.00
CA LEU A 143 1.37 4.87 -4.81
C LEU A 143 1.06 4.51 -3.36
N LEU A 144 1.83 5.08 -2.42
CA LEU A 144 1.66 4.86 -0.98
C LEU A 144 0.32 5.40 -0.49
N ASP A 145 -0.03 6.63 -0.87
CA ASP A 145 -1.30 7.26 -0.51
C ASP A 145 -2.49 6.44 -1.01
N THR A 146 -2.46 6.02 -2.28
CA THR A 146 -3.51 5.17 -2.85
C THR A 146 -3.64 3.87 -2.07
N ALA A 147 -2.53 3.19 -1.83
CA ALA A 147 -2.54 1.91 -1.13
C ALA A 147 -3.09 2.04 0.30
N LEU A 148 -2.59 3.01 1.06
CA LEU A 148 -3.03 3.20 2.44
C LEU A 148 -4.49 3.66 2.53
N ILE A 149 -4.92 4.58 1.66
CA ILE A 149 -6.32 5.04 1.61
C ILE A 149 -7.26 3.88 1.29
N GLU A 150 -6.95 3.07 0.29
CA GLU A 150 -7.80 1.95 -0.09
C GLU A 150 -7.75 0.81 0.93
N CYS A 151 -6.58 0.55 1.54
CA CYS A 151 -6.47 -0.39 2.64
C CYS A 151 -7.32 0.05 3.84
N GLU A 152 -7.22 1.30 4.27
CA GLU A 152 -8.03 1.86 5.37
C GLU A 152 -9.54 1.80 5.06
N ARG A 153 -9.91 2.09 3.82
CA ARG A 153 -11.30 2.10 3.37
C ARG A 153 -11.94 0.71 3.40
N PHE A 154 -11.21 -0.32 2.97
CA PHE A 154 -11.77 -1.65 2.80
C PHE A 154 -11.41 -2.64 3.91
N TYR A 155 -10.45 -2.34 4.78
CA TYR A 155 -10.09 -3.22 5.90
C TYR A 155 -11.31 -3.68 6.73
N PRO A 156 -12.28 -2.81 7.09
CA PRO A 156 -13.46 -3.24 7.84
C PRO A 156 -14.31 -4.28 7.10
N ALA A 157 -14.38 -4.20 5.75
CA ALA A 157 -15.10 -5.20 4.97
C ALA A 157 -14.49 -6.61 5.13
N PHE A 158 -13.15 -6.70 5.11
CA PHE A 158 -12.47 -7.96 5.38
C PHE A 158 -12.75 -8.47 6.80
N GLN A 159 -12.72 -7.58 7.80
CA GLN A 159 -13.07 -7.94 9.18
C GLN A 159 -14.48 -8.49 9.29
N TYR A 160 -15.45 -7.86 8.65
CA TYR A 160 -16.85 -8.30 8.67
C TYR A 160 -17.06 -9.67 8.03
N VAL A 161 -16.33 -9.99 6.96
CA VAL A 161 -16.38 -11.32 6.35
C VAL A 161 -15.70 -12.37 7.23
N VAL A 162 -14.47 -12.08 7.69
CA VAL A 162 -13.64 -13.04 8.41
C VAL A 162 -14.21 -13.33 9.79
N TRP A 163 -14.50 -12.31 10.56
CA TRP A 163 -14.90 -12.42 11.96
C TRP A 163 -16.40 -12.20 12.18
N GLY A 164 -17.01 -11.30 11.39
CA GLY A 164 -18.42 -11.00 11.49
C GLY A 164 -19.35 -11.99 10.78
N GLY A 165 -18.80 -12.85 9.94
CA GLY A 165 -19.59 -13.84 9.17
C GLY A 165 -20.58 -13.24 8.19
N LYS A 166 -20.41 -11.96 7.79
CA LYS A 166 -21.26 -11.28 6.81
C LYS A 166 -20.98 -11.81 5.40
N SER A 167 -21.97 -11.69 4.51
CA SER A 167 -21.74 -11.85 3.07
C SER A 167 -20.81 -10.76 2.54
N ALA A 168 -20.19 -10.97 1.37
CA ALA A 168 -19.31 -9.99 0.76
C ALA A 168 -20.01 -8.63 0.52
N ASN A 169 -21.27 -8.65 0.04
CA ASN A 169 -22.04 -7.44 -0.20
C ASN A 169 -22.38 -6.71 1.10
N ASP A 170 -22.93 -7.42 2.09
CA ASP A 170 -23.29 -6.81 3.38
C ASP A 170 -22.06 -6.25 4.12
N ALA A 171 -20.92 -6.92 3.98
CA ALA A 171 -19.67 -6.47 4.58
C ALA A 171 -19.16 -5.18 3.92
N LEU A 172 -19.22 -5.11 2.59
CA LEU A 172 -18.83 -3.93 1.84
C LEU A 172 -19.74 -2.75 2.15
N ASP A 173 -21.06 -2.94 2.15
CA ASP A 173 -22.02 -1.87 2.44
C ASP A 173 -21.81 -1.33 3.87
N ALA A 174 -21.59 -2.21 4.85
CA ALA A 174 -21.30 -1.79 6.22
C ALA A 174 -19.99 -0.98 6.32
N ALA A 175 -18.93 -1.43 5.65
CA ALA A 175 -17.64 -0.72 5.66
C ALA A 175 -17.74 0.68 5.02
N LEU A 176 -18.48 0.82 3.94
CA LEU A 176 -18.67 2.11 3.27
C LEU A 176 -19.49 3.11 4.11
N ILE A 177 -20.45 2.65 4.90
CA ILE A 177 -21.19 3.50 5.83
C ILE A 177 -20.29 4.00 6.95
N GLU A 178 -19.44 3.14 7.49
CA GLU A 178 -18.51 3.46 8.58
C GLU A 178 -17.48 4.52 8.16
N THR A 179 -16.99 4.44 6.92
CA THR A 179 -16.02 5.41 6.38
C THR A 179 -16.63 6.75 6.00
N VAL A 180 -17.92 6.82 5.67
CA VAL A 180 -18.65 8.07 5.34
C VAL A 180 -19.14 8.79 6.60
N GLY A 181 -19.43 8.07 7.67
CA GLY A 181 -19.96 8.64 8.93
C GLY A 181 -18.95 9.49 9.72
N GLU A 182 -17.69 9.58 9.29
CA GLU A 182 -16.62 10.33 9.95
C GLU A 182 -16.12 11.55 9.16
N ALA A 183 -16.85 11.99 8.14
CA ALA A 183 -16.50 13.14 7.31
C ALA A 183 -16.99 14.48 7.93
#